data_bbc485f50c0c84695bee2afee73259c3
#
_entry.id   bbc485f50c0c84695bee2afee73259c3
#
_cell.length_a   1.000
_cell.length_b   1.000
_cell.length_c   1.000
_cell.angle_alpha   90.00
_cell.angle_beta   90.00
_cell.angle_gamma   90.00
#
_symmetry.space_group_name_H-M   'P 1'
#
loop_
_entity.id
_entity.type
_entity.pdbx_description
1 polymer ?
#
loop_
_entity_poly.entity_id
_entity_poly.type
_entity_poly.pdbx_seq_one_letter_code
_entity_poly.pdbx_strand_id
1 'polypeptide(L)'
;EPDVYEMYLKDCDRIIKNDKVVWGSCMVSCGDADAMVTGNTRRYGQSLDKVLKVISSRPGEIMFGLNMVVNKGKTIFIGDTSVHEYPTSEQMAEIAISSARVVRLFGFDPKIAFLSHSTFGQPITSRTKHIRDAVDLLKQKKVDFKFDGDMQPDVALDKEYKELYPFSEIVGNA
;
A
#
# COMPACT_ATOMS: atom_id res chain seq x y z
N GLU A 1 9.00 0.32 20.60
CA GLU A 1 9.08 1.80 20.72
C GLU A 1 10.21 2.25 19.82
N PRO A 2 9.98 3.15 18.86
CA PRO A 2 11.10 3.69 18.11
C PRO A 2 12.00 4.45 19.07
N ASP A 3 13.31 4.19 19.03
CA ASP A 3 14.31 5.03 19.67
C ASP A 3 14.10 6.47 19.19
N VAL A 4 13.48 7.25 20.04
CA VAL A 4 13.37 8.69 19.82
C VAL A 4 14.80 9.22 19.98
N TYR A 5 15.49 9.41 18.85
CA TYR A 5 16.76 10.08 18.86
C TYR A 5 16.54 11.50 19.40
N GLU A 6 16.95 11.74 20.63
CA GLU A 6 17.04 13.09 21.19
C GLU A 6 18.05 13.89 20.36
N MET A 7 17.55 14.54 19.31
CA MET A 7 18.36 15.46 18.52
C MET A 7 18.40 16.81 19.21
N TYR A 8 19.60 17.37 19.41
CA TYR A 8 19.74 18.73 19.87
C TYR A 8 19.14 19.71 18.86
N LEU A 9 18.49 20.79 19.32
CA LEU A 9 17.83 21.80 18.45
C LEU A 9 18.75 22.33 17.32
N LYS A 10 20.04 22.50 17.61
CA LYS A 10 21.05 22.91 16.62
C LYS A 10 21.21 21.91 15.47
N ASP A 11 21.11 20.61 15.76
CA ASP A 11 21.19 19.57 14.74
C ASP A 11 19.92 19.50 13.92
N CYS A 12 18.76 19.71 14.52
CA CYS A 12 17.49 19.84 13.81
C CYS A 12 17.52 20.99 12.81
N ASP A 13 17.92 22.18 13.24
CA ASP A 13 18.04 23.38 12.36
C ASP A 13 19.00 23.13 11.19
N ARG A 14 20.15 22.52 11.47
CA ARG A 14 21.14 22.18 10.45
C ARG A 14 20.59 21.16 9.43
N ILE A 15 19.89 20.12 9.87
CA ILE A 15 19.35 19.09 8.99
C ILE A 15 18.23 19.67 8.13
N ILE A 16 17.31 20.41 8.71
CA ILE A 16 16.18 21.02 7.99
C ILE A 16 16.71 21.95 6.89
N LYS A 17 17.70 22.80 7.19
CA LYS A 17 18.28 23.75 6.22
C LYS A 17 19.06 23.07 5.08
N ASN A 18 19.64 21.90 5.31
CA ASN A 18 20.52 21.23 4.35
C ASN A 18 19.87 20.05 3.61
N ASP A 19 18.68 19.62 4.01
CA ASP A 19 18.00 18.48 3.38
C ASP A 19 16.59 18.84 2.90
N LYS A 20 16.45 18.92 1.57
CA LYS A 20 15.20 19.30 0.92
C LYS A 20 14.03 18.33 1.21
N VAL A 21 14.31 17.03 1.45
CA VAL A 21 13.28 16.05 1.80
C VAL A 21 12.78 16.31 3.21
N VAL A 22 13.69 16.55 4.15
CA VAL A 22 13.33 16.89 5.53
C VAL A 22 12.58 18.22 5.57
N TRP A 23 13.06 19.24 4.86
CA TRP A 23 12.38 20.54 4.75
C TRP A 23 10.94 20.38 4.25
N GLY A 24 10.75 19.71 3.10
CA GLY A 24 9.41 19.49 2.53
C GLY A 24 8.51 18.66 3.44
N SER A 25 9.06 17.67 4.16
CA SER A 25 8.32 16.91 5.16
C SER A 25 7.85 17.78 6.32
N CYS A 26 8.69 18.71 6.78
CA CYS A 26 8.32 19.67 7.81
C CYS A 26 7.17 20.59 7.34
N MET A 27 7.22 21.10 6.10
CA MET A 27 6.12 21.90 5.53
C MET A 27 4.79 21.15 5.54
N VAL A 28 4.79 19.87 5.13
CA VAL A 28 3.58 19.03 5.17
C VAL A 28 3.14 18.80 6.63
N SER A 29 4.06 18.50 7.52
CA SER A 29 3.75 18.25 8.94
C SER A 29 3.20 19.49 9.66
N CYS A 30 3.65 20.69 9.28
CA CYS A 30 3.19 21.96 9.84
C CYS A 30 1.90 22.48 9.16
N GLY A 31 1.45 21.86 8.08
CA GLY A 31 0.27 22.30 7.33
C GLY A 31 0.55 23.44 6.33
N ASP A 32 1.80 23.74 6.06
CA ASP A 32 2.22 24.73 5.05
C ASP A 32 2.10 24.18 3.62
N ALA A 33 1.95 22.87 3.48
CA ALA A 33 1.71 22.15 2.22
C ALA A 33 0.82 20.93 2.45
N ASP A 34 -0.02 20.61 1.48
CA ASP A 34 -0.92 19.44 1.52
C ASP A 34 -0.19 18.13 1.21
N ALA A 35 0.86 18.20 0.39
CA ALA A 35 1.64 17.05 -0.03
C ALA A 35 3.06 17.46 -0.48
N MET A 36 3.93 16.47 -0.58
CA MET A 36 5.29 16.66 -1.09
C MET A 36 5.58 15.68 -2.21
N VAL A 37 6.14 16.17 -3.31
CA VAL A 37 6.71 15.34 -4.38
C VAL A 37 8.23 15.33 -4.22
N THR A 38 8.82 14.14 -4.12
CA THR A 38 10.27 13.98 -3.96
C THR A 38 10.77 12.77 -4.75
N GLY A 39 12.06 12.72 -5.04
CA GLY A 39 12.68 11.60 -5.77
C GLY A 39 13.77 12.07 -6.73
N ASN A 40 14.02 11.29 -7.79
CA ASN A 40 14.99 11.46 -8.88
C ASN A 40 16.49 11.45 -8.47
N THR A 41 16.87 12.10 -7.39
CA THR A 41 18.28 12.29 -7.00
C THR A 41 18.72 11.35 -5.89
N ARG A 42 17.82 10.56 -5.32
CA ARG A 42 18.08 9.65 -4.19
C ARG A 42 17.32 8.35 -4.35
N ARG A 43 17.82 7.28 -3.72
CA ARG A 43 17.10 6.00 -3.62
C ARG A 43 15.84 6.18 -2.78
N TYR A 44 14.78 5.46 -3.14
CA TYR A 44 13.48 5.49 -2.46
C TYR A 44 13.60 5.34 -0.93
N GLY A 45 14.29 4.29 -0.44
CA GLY A 45 14.46 4.04 0.99
C GLY A 45 15.11 5.22 1.73
N GLN A 46 16.12 5.85 1.15
CA GLN A 46 16.78 7.02 1.76
C GLN A 46 15.84 8.23 1.89
N SER A 47 14.94 8.41 0.92
CA SER A 47 13.94 9.49 1.01
C SER A 47 12.87 9.14 2.04
N LEU A 48 12.41 7.89 2.06
CA LEU A 48 11.43 7.40 3.03
C LEU A 48 11.94 7.52 4.47
N ASP A 49 13.17 7.10 4.75
CA ASP A 49 13.78 7.22 6.08
C ASP A 49 13.80 8.67 6.59
N LYS A 50 13.96 9.63 5.69
CA LYS A 50 13.95 11.05 6.05
C LYS A 50 12.54 11.57 6.30
N VAL A 51 11.58 11.17 5.51
CA VAL A 51 10.16 11.48 5.73
C VAL A 51 9.71 10.96 7.08
N LEU A 52 10.06 9.70 7.41
CA LEU A 52 9.69 9.06 8.67
C LEU A 52 10.29 9.69 9.93
N LYS A 53 11.39 10.42 9.79
CA LYS A 53 11.95 11.21 10.91
C LYS A 53 11.09 12.43 11.27
N VAL A 54 10.22 12.86 10.38
CA VAL A 54 9.39 14.07 10.53
C VAL A 54 7.91 13.73 10.64
N ILE A 55 7.43 12.80 9.80
CA ILE A 55 6.02 12.44 9.70
C ILE A 55 5.85 11.01 10.17
N SER A 56 5.05 10.82 11.21
CA SER A 56 4.62 9.49 11.68
C SER A 56 3.29 9.10 11.05
N SER A 57 3.02 7.80 10.93
CA SER A 57 1.68 7.33 10.60
C SER A 57 0.68 7.75 11.70
N ARG A 58 -0.57 7.95 11.32
CA ARG A 58 -1.63 8.23 12.30
C ARG A 58 -1.81 7.02 13.22
N PRO A 59 -2.20 7.24 14.48
CA PRO A 59 -2.50 6.13 15.38
C PRO A 59 -3.52 5.18 14.78
N GLY A 60 -3.20 3.88 14.72
CA GLY A 60 -4.04 2.85 14.15
C GLY A 60 -4.04 2.74 12.62
N GLU A 61 -3.30 3.60 11.92
CA GLU A 61 -3.10 3.50 10.47
C GLU A 61 -1.71 2.95 10.12
N ILE A 62 -1.64 2.22 9.02
CA ILE A 62 -0.39 1.70 8.49
C ILE A 62 0.09 2.59 7.33
N MET A 63 1.39 2.84 7.28
CA MET A 63 2.02 3.44 6.11
C MET A 63 2.22 2.38 5.04
N PHE A 64 1.89 2.68 3.81
CA PHE A 64 2.06 1.76 2.67
C PHE A 64 2.33 2.52 1.37
N GLY A 65 2.89 1.83 0.38
CA GLY A 65 3.08 2.36 -0.95
C GLY A 65 1.91 2.00 -1.87
N LEU A 66 1.36 2.99 -2.59
CA LEU A 66 0.34 2.75 -3.60
C LEU A 66 0.80 3.33 -4.94
N ASN A 67 0.99 2.47 -5.92
CA ASN A 67 1.36 2.87 -7.28
C ASN A 67 0.14 2.85 -8.19
N MET A 68 -0.04 3.92 -8.95
CA MET A 68 -1.02 3.99 -10.02
C MET A 68 -0.33 3.75 -11.36
N VAL A 69 -0.76 2.73 -12.08
CA VAL A 69 -0.25 2.38 -13.41
C VAL A 69 -1.34 2.64 -14.44
N VAL A 70 -1.03 3.50 -15.41
CA VAL A 70 -1.95 3.85 -16.51
C VAL A 70 -1.37 3.32 -17.81
N ASN A 71 -2.10 2.46 -18.50
CA ASN A 71 -1.69 1.90 -19.79
C ASN A 71 -2.91 1.70 -20.71
N LYS A 72 -2.85 2.27 -21.92
CA LYS A 72 -3.89 2.13 -22.97
C LYS A 72 -5.32 2.38 -22.46
N GLY A 73 -5.50 3.41 -21.62
CA GLY A 73 -6.79 3.77 -21.05
C GLY A 73 -7.28 2.92 -19.89
N LYS A 74 -6.49 1.95 -19.46
CA LYS A 74 -6.73 1.19 -18.21
C LYS A 74 -5.90 1.78 -17.07
N THR A 75 -6.50 1.88 -15.91
CA THR A 75 -5.83 2.31 -14.67
C THR A 75 -5.86 1.17 -13.66
N ILE A 76 -4.72 0.84 -13.10
CA ILE A 76 -4.56 -0.19 -12.07
C ILE A 76 -3.81 0.42 -10.90
N PHE A 77 -4.22 0.10 -9.68
CA PHE A 77 -3.53 0.46 -8.47
C PHE A 77 -2.83 -0.77 -7.88
N ILE A 78 -1.57 -0.63 -7.49
CA ILE A 78 -0.77 -1.72 -6.92
C ILE A 78 -0.29 -1.29 -5.52
N GLY A 79 -0.74 -1.93 -4.50
CA GLY A 79 -0.31 -1.77 -3.12
C GLY A 79 0.13 -3.13 -2.54
N ASP A 80 1.07 -3.24 -1.66
CA ASP A 80 2.17 -2.36 -1.30
C ASP A 80 3.43 -2.80 -2.08
N THR A 81 4.08 -1.87 -2.76
CA THR A 81 5.20 -2.24 -3.65
C THR A 81 6.58 -1.96 -3.05
N SER A 82 6.65 -1.26 -1.92
CA SER A 82 7.93 -0.68 -1.52
C SER A 82 8.15 -0.50 -0.02
N VAL A 83 7.14 -0.64 0.81
CA VAL A 83 7.23 -0.34 2.25
C VAL A 83 7.37 -1.61 3.08
N HIS A 84 6.52 -2.61 2.82
CA HIS A 84 6.53 -3.88 3.55
C HIS A 84 7.01 -5.01 2.63
N GLU A 85 8.13 -5.64 2.98
CA GLU A 85 8.63 -6.81 2.26
C GLU A 85 7.78 -8.05 2.53
N TYR A 86 7.36 -8.23 3.78
CA TYR A 86 6.54 -9.36 4.23
C TYR A 86 5.45 -8.87 5.20
N PRO A 87 4.37 -8.25 4.68
CA PRO A 87 3.29 -7.78 5.54
C PRO A 87 2.57 -8.95 6.21
N THR A 88 2.14 -8.78 7.47
CA THR A 88 1.27 -9.74 8.15
C THR A 88 -0.12 -9.75 7.54
N SER A 89 -0.96 -10.72 7.90
CA SER A 89 -2.35 -10.79 7.42
C SER A 89 -3.15 -9.55 7.82
N GLU A 90 -2.95 -9.05 9.04
CA GLU A 90 -3.55 -7.82 9.54
C GLU A 90 -3.08 -6.60 8.75
N GLN A 91 -1.77 -6.49 8.49
CA GLN A 91 -1.21 -5.42 7.68
C GLN A 91 -1.74 -5.44 6.25
N MET A 92 -1.83 -6.62 5.62
CA MET A 92 -2.43 -6.76 4.28
C MET A 92 -3.89 -6.31 4.25
N ALA A 93 -4.68 -6.66 5.26
CA ALA A 93 -6.06 -6.22 5.37
C ALA A 93 -6.17 -4.70 5.53
N GLU A 94 -5.34 -4.08 6.36
CA GLU A 94 -5.32 -2.61 6.54
C GLU A 94 -4.82 -1.88 5.29
N ILE A 95 -3.82 -2.43 4.58
CA ILE A 95 -3.36 -1.90 3.28
C ILE A 95 -4.51 -1.94 2.27
N ALA A 96 -5.27 -3.03 2.21
CA ALA A 96 -6.43 -3.16 1.32
C ALA A 96 -7.50 -2.10 1.63
N ILE A 97 -7.86 -1.91 2.90
CA ILE A 97 -8.85 -0.90 3.34
C ILE A 97 -8.36 0.51 2.99
N SER A 98 -7.10 0.82 3.28
CA SER A 98 -6.52 2.12 3.01
C SER A 98 -6.38 2.38 1.51
N SER A 99 -6.00 1.36 0.72
CA SER A 99 -5.96 1.44 -0.74
C SER A 99 -7.34 1.70 -1.34
N ALA A 100 -8.39 1.00 -0.88
CA ALA A 100 -9.76 1.23 -1.32
C ALA A 100 -10.20 2.67 -1.09
N ARG A 101 -9.87 3.25 0.06
CA ARG A 101 -10.16 4.66 0.37
C ARG A 101 -9.47 5.60 -0.64
N VAL A 102 -8.19 5.38 -0.94
CA VAL A 102 -7.44 6.21 -1.88
C VAL A 102 -7.96 6.05 -3.31
N VAL A 103 -8.25 4.83 -3.76
CA VAL A 103 -8.82 4.54 -5.09
C VAL A 103 -10.13 5.30 -5.31
N ARG A 104 -10.99 5.39 -4.29
CA ARG A 104 -12.21 6.19 -4.35
C ARG A 104 -11.97 7.69 -4.50
N LEU A 105 -10.89 8.24 -3.92
CA LEU A 105 -10.53 9.65 -4.11
C LEU A 105 -10.20 9.97 -5.57
N PHE A 106 -9.73 8.97 -6.34
CA PHE A 106 -9.52 9.08 -7.78
C PHE A 106 -10.79 8.80 -8.61
N GLY A 107 -11.93 8.56 -7.98
CA GLY A 107 -13.22 8.33 -8.64
C GLY A 107 -13.45 6.91 -9.14
N PHE A 108 -12.66 5.93 -8.70
CA PHE A 108 -12.83 4.52 -9.08
C PHE A 108 -13.56 3.72 -8.01
N ASP A 109 -14.29 2.70 -8.44
CA ASP A 109 -14.87 1.69 -7.54
C ASP A 109 -13.81 0.61 -7.24
N PRO A 110 -13.36 0.47 -5.97
CA PRO A 110 -12.27 -0.44 -5.64
C PRO A 110 -12.70 -1.90 -5.74
N LYS A 111 -11.86 -2.68 -6.44
CA LYS A 111 -11.94 -4.14 -6.51
C LYS A 111 -10.53 -4.65 -6.25
N ILE A 112 -10.38 -5.47 -5.20
CA ILE A 112 -9.05 -5.82 -4.69
C ILE A 112 -8.77 -7.30 -4.90
N ALA A 113 -7.69 -7.58 -5.64
CA ALA A 113 -7.10 -8.90 -5.77
C ALA A 113 -5.86 -9.00 -4.87
N PHE A 114 -5.83 -9.98 -3.97
CA PHE A 114 -4.61 -10.32 -3.26
C PHE A 114 -3.73 -11.21 -4.14
N LEU A 115 -2.59 -10.66 -4.55
CA LEU A 115 -1.72 -11.32 -5.51
C LEU A 115 -0.76 -12.32 -4.85
N SER A 116 -0.55 -13.43 -5.52
CA SER A 116 0.38 -14.49 -5.13
C SER A 116 0.96 -15.18 -6.37
N HIS A 117 1.94 -16.05 -6.13
CA HIS A 117 2.42 -17.02 -7.12
C HIS A 117 1.47 -18.21 -7.31
N SER A 118 0.46 -18.35 -6.45
CA SER A 118 -0.56 -19.39 -6.50
C SER A 118 -1.93 -18.77 -6.80
N THR A 119 -2.89 -19.62 -7.13
CA THR A 119 -4.29 -19.22 -7.32
C THR A 119 -5.18 -20.11 -6.47
N PHE A 120 -5.95 -19.50 -5.56
CA PHE A 120 -6.88 -20.15 -4.62
C PHE A 120 -6.27 -21.36 -3.89
N GLY A 121 -4.99 -21.19 -3.45
CA GLY A 121 -4.27 -22.16 -2.64
C GLY A 121 -3.66 -23.34 -3.37
N GLN A 122 -3.38 -23.19 -4.63
CA GLN A 122 -2.64 -24.19 -5.42
C GLN A 122 -1.30 -23.58 -5.88
N PRO A 123 -0.15 -23.92 -5.26
CA PRO A 123 0.06 -24.77 -4.09
C PRO A 123 -0.17 -24.05 -2.75
N ILE A 124 -0.50 -24.81 -1.69
CA ILE A 124 -0.61 -24.28 -0.33
C ILE A 124 0.79 -24.12 0.26
N THR A 125 1.12 -22.92 0.65
CA THR A 125 2.37 -22.54 1.33
C THR A 125 2.06 -21.68 2.55
N SER A 126 3.04 -21.45 3.42
CA SER A 126 2.88 -20.50 4.54
C SER A 126 2.53 -19.09 4.06
N ARG A 127 3.09 -18.66 2.91
CA ARG A 127 2.79 -17.35 2.32
C ARG A 127 1.35 -17.25 1.82
N THR A 128 0.83 -18.28 1.15
CA THR A 128 -0.55 -18.28 0.66
C THR A 128 -1.56 -18.34 1.79
N LYS A 129 -1.18 -18.97 2.92
CA LYS A 129 -1.99 -18.95 4.14
C LYS A 129 -2.18 -17.53 4.67
N HIS A 130 -1.11 -16.73 4.78
CA HIS A 130 -1.19 -15.33 5.25
C HIS A 130 -2.14 -14.49 4.40
N ILE A 131 -2.15 -14.70 3.08
CA ILE A 131 -3.06 -13.99 2.17
C ILE A 131 -4.51 -14.38 2.43
N ARG A 132 -4.79 -15.67 2.62
CA ARG A 132 -6.14 -16.14 2.96
C ARG A 132 -6.61 -15.62 4.30
N ASP A 133 -5.74 -15.63 5.29
CA ASP A 133 -6.05 -15.06 6.60
C ASP A 133 -6.41 -13.56 6.47
N ALA A 134 -5.74 -12.82 5.58
CA ALA A 134 -6.09 -11.41 5.29
C ALA A 134 -7.46 -11.27 4.62
N VAL A 135 -7.78 -12.15 3.65
CA VAL A 135 -9.11 -12.20 3.02
C VAL A 135 -10.20 -12.49 4.06
N ASP A 136 -9.95 -13.44 4.97
CA ASP A 136 -10.91 -13.79 6.01
C ASP A 136 -11.08 -12.65 7.05
N LEU A 137 -10.03 -11.92 7.36
CA LEU A 137 -10.09 -10.70 8.18
C LEU A 137 -10.99 -9.63 7.53
N LEU A 138 -10.87 -9.40 6.21
CA LEU A 138 -11.74 -8.46 5.51
C LEU A 138 -13.21 -8.89 5.51
N LYS A 139 -13.50 -10.21 5.38
CA LYS A 139 -14.87 -10.74 5.53
C LYS A 139 -15.44 -10.46 6.92
N GLN A 140 -14.62 -10.66 7.97
CA GLN A 140 -15.02 -10.37 9.36
C GLN A 140 -15.28 -8.88 9.58
N LYS A 141 -14.45 -8.01 8.99
CA LYS A 141 -14.59 -6.53 9.05
C LYS A 141 -15.78 -6.01 8.23
N LYS A 142 -16.42 -6.85 7.39
CA LYS A 142 -17.57 -6.49 6.54
C LYS A 142 -17.32 -5.22 5.72
N VAL A 143 -16.18 -5.17 5.04
CA VAL A 143 -15.79 -4.04 4.19
C VAL A 143 -16.78 -3.84 3.02
N ASP A 144 -16.86 -2.61 2.51
CA ASP A 144 -17.84 -2.17 1.50
C ASP A 144 -17.29 -2.20 0.06
N PHE A 145 -16.26 -3.01 -0.20
CA PHE A 145 -15.69 -3.22 -1.52
C PHE A 145 -15.50 -4.71 -1.81
N LYS A 146 -15.41 -5.05 -3.10
CA LYS A 146 -15.17 -6.43 -3.54
C LYS A 146 -13.71 -6.79 -3.42
N PHE A 147 -13.42 -7.99 -2.93
CA PHE A 147 -12.08 -8.50 -2.76
C PHE A 147 -12.05 -10.01 -2.81
N ASP A 148 -10.91 -10.57 -3.23
CA ASP A 148 -10.68 -12.01 -3.21
C ASP A 148 -9.17 -12.32 -3.34
N GLY A 149 -8.76 -13.55 -3.18
CA GLY A 149 -7.39 -14.06 -3.34
C GLY A 149 -7.16 -15.29 -2.46
N ASP A 150 -6.04 -15.90 -2.58
CA ASP A 150 -4.85 -15.58 -3.35
C ASP A 150 -5.04 -15.87 -4.85
N MET A 151 -4.53 -15.04 -5.73
CA MET A 151 -4.55 -15.28 -7.16
C MET A 151 -3.35 -14.67 -7.89
N GLN A 152 -3.03 -15.21 -9.08
CA GLN A 152 -2.00 -14.64 -9.95
C GLN A 152 -2.50 -13.38 -10.64
N PRO A 153 -1.61 -12.46 -11.06
CA PRO A 153 -2.00 -11.20 -11.69
C PRO A 153 -2.79 -11.35 -12.99
N ASP A 154 -2.46 -12.35 -13.80
CA ASP A 154 -3.20 -12.68 -15.03
C ASP A 154 -4.63 -13.10 -14.72
N VAL A 155 -4.81 -13.97 -13.72
CA VAL A 155 -6.15 -14.40 -13.25
C VAL A 155 -6.97 -13.21 -12.73
N ALA A 156 -6.35 -12.26 -12.05
CA ALA A 156 -7.03 -11.06 -11.56
C ALA A 156 -7.51 -10.15 -12.69
N LEU A 157 -6.77 -10.04 -13.80
CA LEU A 157 -6.96 -9.02 -14.83
C LEU A 157 -7.58 -9.53 -16.14
N ASP A 158 -7.42 -10.83 -16.46
CA ASP A 158 -7.90 -11.39 -17.71
C ASP A 158 -9.26 -12.07 -17.54
N LYS A 159 -10.23 -11.60 -18.33
CA LYS A 159 -11.61 -12.10 -18.29
C LYS A 159 -11.77 -13.55 -18.73
N GLU A 160 -10.81 -14.09 -19.47
CA GLU A 160 -10.87 -15.50 -19.92
C GLU A 160 -10.82 -16.47 -18.73
N TYR A 161 -10.19 -16.11 -17.63
CA TYR A 161 -10.15 -16.93 -16.41
C TYR A 161 -11.46 -16.97 -15.63
N LYS A 162 -12.43 -16.11 -15.95
CA LYS A 162 -13.71 -16.06 -15.22
C LYS A 162 -14.52 -17.35 -15.32
N GLU A 163 -14.42 -18.05 -16.44
CA GLU A 163 -15.09 -19.33 -16.64
C GLU A 163 -14.48 -20.45 -15.78
N LEU A 164 -13.18 -20.36 -15.49
CA LEU A 164 -12.47 -21.32 -14.64
C LEU A 164 -12.74 -21.11 -13.14
N TYR A 165 -13.04 -19.86 -12.76
CA TYR A 165 -13.26 -19.47 -11.36
C TYR A 165 -14.57 -18.68 -11.18
N PRO A 166 -15.73 -19.30 -11.49
CA PRO A 166 -17.02 -18.60 -11.49
C PRO A 166 -17.48 -18.14 -10.10
N PHE A 167 -16.90 -18.68 -9.03
CA PHE A 167 -17.21 -18.34 -7.66
C PHE A 167 -16.60 -16.99 -7.20
N SER A 168 -15.60 -16.47 -7.92
CA SER A 168 -14.94 -15.21 -7.57
C SER A 168 -15.47 -14.05 -8.43
N GLU A 169 -15.86 -12.95 -7.78
CA GLU A 169 -16.27 -11.73 -8.48
C GLU A 169 -15.10 -10.86 -8.93
N ILE A 170 -13.88 -11.18 -8.45
CA ILE A 170 -12.65 -10.42 -8.72
C ILE A 170 -11.94 -10.94 -9.96
N VAL A 171 -11.96 -12.25 -10.21
CA VAL A 171 -11.29 -12.84 -11.38
C VAL A 171 -11.69 -12.13 -12.68
N GLY A 172 -10.68 -11.64 -13.42
CA GLY A 172 -10.84 -10.89 -14.67
C GLY A 172 -11.49 -9.50 -14.52
N ASN A 173 -11.56 -8.96 -13.30
CA ASN A 173 -12.30 -7.74 -13.00
C ASN A 173 -11.66 -6.88 -11.88
N ALA A 174 -10.43 -7.20 -11.46
CA ALA A 174 -9.69 -6.45 -10.46
C ALA A 174 -9.24 -5.07 -10.98
#